data_4bdc658049617408e46cd2134365ca32
#
_entry.id   4bdc658049617408e46cd2134365ca32
#
_cell.length_a   1.000
_cell.length_b   1.000
_cell.length_c   1.000
_cell.angle_alpha   90.00
_cell.angle_beta   90.00
_cell.angle_gamma   90.00
#
_symmetry.space_group_name_H-M   'P 1'
#
loop_
_entity.id
_entity.type
_entity.pdbx_description
1 polymer ?
#
loop_
_entity_poly.entity_id
_entity_poly.type
_entity_poly.pdbx_seq_one_letter_code
_entity_poly.pdbx_strand_id
1 'polypeptide(L)'
;MQKRFYDKETINKLLVVNKPMFISSNFYLNRIKRKFKNKKAGFSGTLDPFAKGCLIVAFGQYSKLFNYLSKTPKTYKAVIWLGVESESFDIEKVRNIEIVDSINQDKIKKELS
;
A
#
# COMPACT_ATOMS: atom_id res chain seq x y z
N MET A 1 16.43 32.98 -17.41
CA MET A 1 15.03 33.34 -17.59
C MET A 1 14.20 32.18 -18.14
N GLN A 2 14.51 31.69 -19.30
CA GLN A 2 13.84 30.55 -19.92
C GLN A 2 13.92 29.29 -19.02
N LYS A 3 15.02 29.13 -18.36
CA LYS A 3 15.27 28.02 -17.48
C LYS A 3 14.17 27.82 -16.42
N ARG A 4 13.53 28.92 -16.00
CA ARG A 4 12.44 28.81 -15.04
C ARG A 4 11.23 28.07 -15.56
N PHE A 5 10.96 28.18 -16.84
CA PHE A 5 9.84 27.45 -17.44
C PHE A 5 10.10 25.95 -17.41
N TYR A 6 11.33 25.55 -17.66
CA TYR A 6 11.71 24.16 -17.59
C TYR A 6 11.70 23.64 -16.15
N ASP A 7 12.16 24.46 -15.22
CA ASP A 7 12.16 24.09 -13.80
C ASP A 7 10.75 23.95 -13.24
N LYS A 8 9.79 24.65 -13.84
CA LYS A 8 8.38 24.59 -13.48
C LYS A 8 7.59 23.61 -14.31
N GLU A 9 8.26 22.87 -15.15
CA GLU A 9 7.58 21.87 -15.96
C GLU A 9 6.74 20.95 -15.08
N THR A 10 5.45 20.90 -15.40
CA THR A 10 4.52 20.05 -14.69
C THR A 10 4.65 18.62 -15.17
N ILE A 11 4.96 17.73 -14.26
CA ILE A 11 4.93 16.29 -14.56
C ILE A 11 3.54 15.78 -14.31
N ASN A 12 2.89 15.28 -15.37
CA ASN A 12 1.63 14.57 -15.29
C ASN A 12 1.90 13.11 -15.64
N LYS A 13 1.88 12.26 -14.65
CA LYS A 13 2.28 10.87 -14.84
C LYS A 13 1.50 9.97 -13.90
N LEU A 14 1.13 8.80 -14.39
CA LEU A 14 0.53 7.75 -13.60
C LEU A 14 1.49 6.56 -13.57
N LEU A 15 1.79 6.09 -12.38
CA LEU A 15 2.68 4.95 -12.18
C LEU A 15 1.99 3.90 -11.35
N VAL A 16 2.21 2.66 -11.72
CA VAL A 16 1.88 1.52 -10.88
C VAL A 16 3.19 0.98 -10.33
N VAL A 17 3.33 1.00 -9.02
CA VAL A 17 4.56 0.60 -8.36
C VAL A 17 4.31 -0.56 -7.40
N ASN A 18 5.35 -1.31 -7.13
CA ASN A 18 5.31 -2.40 -6.17
C ASN A 18 5.91 -1.91 -4.85
N LYS A 19 5.03 -1.58 -3.90
CA LYS A 19 5.49 -1.14 -2.58
C LYS A 19 6.14 -2.32 -1.85
N PRO A 20 7.38 -2.16 -1.35
CA PRO A 20 8.01 -3.21 -0.57
C PRO A 20 7.40 -3.34 0.82
N MET A 21 7.71 -4.45 1.49
CA MET A 21 7.28 -4.70 2.87
C MET A 21 7.98 -3.74 3.84
N PHE A 22 7.33 -3.49 4.96
CA PHE A 22 7.88 -2.81 6.14
C PHE A 22 8.24 -1.34 5.95
N ILE A 23 7.65 -0.70 4.94
CA ILE A 23 7.67 0.76 4.83
C ILE A 23 6.26 1.27 4.58
N SER A 24 5.93 2.44 5.12
CA SER A 24 4.61 3.02 4.89
C SER A 24 4.45 3.46 3.44
N SER A 25 3.20 3.49 2.97
CA SER A 25 2.90 3.99 1.62
C SER A 25 3.38 5.43 1.43
N ASN A 26 3.23 6.27 2.46
CA ASN A 26 3.68 7.65 2.39
C ASN A 26 5.20 7.79 2.32
N PHE A 27 5.92 6.99 3.08
CA PHE A 27 7.38 6.96 3.02
C PHE A 27 7.88 6.53 1.65
N TYR A 28 7.24 5.51 1.09
CA TYR A 28 7.57 5.03 -0.25
C TYR A 28 7.24 6.07 -1.33
N LEU A 29 6.11 6.75 -1.19
CA LEU A 29 5.77 7.86 -2.08
C LEU A 29 6.86 8.93 -2.07
N ASN A 30 7.35 9.30 -0.90
CA ASN A 30 8.41 10.29 -0.78
C ASN A 30 9.71 9.86 -1.47
N ARG A 31 10.02 8.58 -1.44
CA ARG A 31 11.16 8.03 -2.19
C ARG A 31 10.98 8.18 -3.70
N ILE A 32 9.78 7.89 -4.18
CA ILE A 32 9.45 8.05 -5.60
C ILE A 32 9.51 9.51 -6.01
N LYS A 33 8.95 10.39 -5.20
CA LYS A 33 8.98 11.83 -5.45
C LYS A 33 10.40 12.38 -5.63
N ARG A 34 11.34 11.89 -4.85
CA ARG A 34 12.74 12.32 -4.98
C ARG A 34 13.32 11.97 -6.35
N LYS A 35 12.96 10.83 -6.90
CA LYS A 35 13.39 10.44 -8.26
C LYS A 35 12.84 11.37 -9.33
N PHE A 36 11.75 12.06 -9.04
CA PHE A 36 11.13 13.03 -9.94
C PHE A 36 11.28 14.46 -9.42
N LYS A 37 12.40 14.74 -8.75
CA LYS A 37 12.74 16.08 -8.25
C LYS A 37 11.66 16.68 -7.35
N ASN A 38 11.11 15.86 -6.47
CA ASN A 38 10.09 16.25 -5.51
C ASN A 38 8.84 16.89 -6.11
N LYS A 39 8.45 16.49 -7.29
CA LYS A 39 7.21 16.96 -7.91
C LYS A 39 6.00 16.52 -7.09
N LYS A 40 4.94 17.32 -7.13
CA LYS A 40 3.71 17.03 -6.41
C LYS A 40 3.12 15.69 -6.87
N ALA A 41 2.84 14.83 -5.93
CA ALA A 41 2.29 13.50 -6.20
C ALA A 41 1.41 13.02 -5.06
N GLY A 42 0.53 12.08 -5.37
CA GLY A 42 -0.29 11.36 -4.42
C GLY A 42 -0.38 9.90 -4.79
N PHE A 43 -0.97 9.10 -3.92
CA PHE A 43 -1.23 7.70 -4.20
C PHE A 43 -2.68 7.34 -3.92
N SER A 44 -3.16 6.31 -4.58
CA SER A 44 -4.49 5.76 -4.38
C SER A 44 -4.38 4.37 -3.78
N GLY A 45 -5.19 4.12 -2.74
CA GLY A 45 -5.20 2.83 -2.07
C GLY A 45 -3.97 2.64 -1.19
N THR A 46 -4.14 2.91 0.09
CA THR A 46 -3.08 2.68 1.07
C THR A 46 -2.84 1.19 1.26
N LEU A 47 -1.57 0.81 1.40
CA LEU A 47 -1.15 -0.50 1.87
C LEU A 47 -0.54 -0.34 3.26
N ASP A 48 -0.84 -1.28 4.13
CA ASP A 48 -0.24 -1.32 5.46
C ASP A 48 1.28 -1.45 5.36
N PRO A 49 2.04 -0.94 6.35
CA PRO A 49 3.50 -0.99 6.29
C PRO A 49 4.06 -2.38 6.06
N PHE A 50 3.52 -3.39 6.71
CA PHE A 50 3.99 -4.78 6.55
C PHE A 50 3.58 -5.40 5.21
N ALA A 51 2.62 -4.82 4.50
CA ALA A 51 2.15 -5.35 3.23
C ALA A 51 3.05 -4.93 2.07
N LYS A 52 3.08 -5.74 1.04
CA LYS A 52 3.70 -5.40 -0.24
C LYS A 52 2.68 -5.51 -1.36
N GLY A 53 2.92 -4.79 -2.43
CA GLY A 53 2.07 -4.92 -3.60
C GLY A 53 1.85 -3.63 -4.35
N CYS A 54 0.82 -3.66 -5.15
CA CYS A 54 0.49 -2.62 -6.11
C CYS A 54 0.04 -1.33 -5.44
N LEU A 55 0.69 -0.23 -5.78
CA LEU A 55 0.33 1.10 -5.34
C LEU A 55 0.29 2.00 -6.58
N ILE A 56 -0.81 2.73 -6.75
CA ILE A 56 -0.95 3.66 -7.87
C ILE A 56 -0.51 5.03 -7.41
N VAL A 57 0.47 5.60 -8.12
CA VAL A 57 1.01 6.92 -7.84
C VAL A 57 0.71 7.83 -9.01
N ALA A 58 0.22 9.02 -8.73
CA ALA A 58 -0.08 10.03 -9.74
C ALA A 58 0.65 11.33 -9.45
N PHE A 59 1.27 11.87 -10.46
CA PHE A 59 1.95 13.16 -10.43
C PHE A 59 1.10 14.25 -11.07
N GLY A 60 1.16 15.45 -10.49
CA GLY A 60 0.52 16.61 -11.03
C GLY A 60 -1.00 16.48 -11.11
N GLN A 61 -1.55 16.85 -12.23
CA GLN A 61 -3.00 16.82 -12.43
C GLN A 61 -3.59 15.41 -12.48
N TYR A 62 -2.78 14.41 -12.71
CA TYR A 62 -3.26 13.04 -12.78
C TYR A 62 -3.76 12.51 -11.43
N SER A 63 -3.42 13.18 -10.33
CA SER A 63 -4.03 12.86 -9.03
C SER A 63 -5.54 13.02 -9.03
N LYS A 64 -6.08 13.88 -9.91
CA LYS A 64 -7.54 14.04 -10.07
C LYS A 64 -8.20 12.80 -10.65
N LEU A 65 -7.43 11.97 -11.36
CA LEU A 65 -7.94 10.72 -11.92
C LEU A 65 -8.33 9.71 -10.84
N PHE A 66 -7.85 9.86 -9.63
CA PHE A 66 -8.23 8.96 -8.53
C PHE A 66 -9.73 8.94 -8.26
N ASN A 67 -10.42 10.04 -8.56
CA ASN A 67 -11.87 10.11 -8.43
C ASN A 67 -12.60 9.23 -9.47
N TYR A 68 -11.92 8.95 -10.57
CA TYR A 68 -12.44 8.18 -11.69
C TYR A 68 -11.90 6.75 -11.73
N LEU A 69 -10.87 6.46 -10.95
CA LEU A 69 -10.37 5.12 -10.84
C LEU A 69 -11.43 4.25 -10.20
N SER A 70 -11.73 3.20 -10.88
CA SER A 70 -12.82 2.30 -10.53
C SER A 70 -12.71 1.82 -9.09
N LYS A 71 -13.85 1.77 -8.43
CA LYS A 71 -14.01 1.07 -7.16
C LYS A 71 -14.09 -0.44 -7.35
N THR A 72 -13.30 -0.95 -8.29
CA THR A 72 -13.23 -2.38 -8.54
C THR A 72 -12.75 -3.12 -7.29
N PRO A 73 -13.21 -4.34 -7.09
CA PRO A 73 -12.73 -5.15 -5.98
C PRO A 73 -11.21 -5.29 -6.01
N LYS A 74 -10.59 -5.14 -4.85
CA LYS A 74 -9.17 -5.39 -4.67
C LYS A 74 -8.98 -6.81 -4.19
N THR A 75 -7.94 -7.46 -4.68
CA THR A 75 -7.60 -8.82 -4.25
C THR A 75 -6.37 -8.78 -3.37
N TYR A 76 -6.47 -9.44 -2.23
CA TYR A 76 -5.38 -9.56 -1.28
C TYR A 76 -5.07 -11.02 -1.04
N LYS A 77 -3.79 -11.33 -0.98
CA LYS A 77 -3.31 -12.62 -0.50
C LYS A 77 -2.79 -12.43 0.91
N ALA A 78 -3.37 -13.12 1.86
CA ALA A 78 -2.98 -13.02 3.27
C ALA A 78 -2.51 -14.36 3.79
N VAL A 79 -1.49 -14.33 4.65
CA VAL A 79 -1.06 -15.47 5.44
C VAL A 79 -1.49 -15.19 6.87
N ILE A 80 -2.28 -16.10 7.43
CA ILE A 80 -2.82 -15.95 8.78
C ILE A 80 -2.14 -16.98 9.68
N TRP A 81 -1.51 -16.49 10.74
CA TRP A 81 -0.88 -17.36 11.73
C TRP A 81 -1.90 -17.74 12.79
N LEU A 82 -2.10 -19.03 12.96
CA LEU A 82 -2.96 -19.57 14.00
C LEU A 82 -2.19 -19.66 15.32
N GLY A 83 -2.89 -19.40 16.43
CA GLY A 83 -2.28 -19.41 17.75
C GLY A 83 -1.49 -18.15 18.09
N VAL A 84 -1.59 -17.10 17.27
CA VAL A 84 -0.92 -15.81 17.51
C VAL A 84 -1.96 -14.75 17.78
N GLU A 85 -1.77 -14.00 18.84
CA GLU A 85 -2.61 -12.87 19.20
C GLU A 85 -1.82 -11.57 19.08
N SER A 86 -2.43 -10.55 18.51
CA SER A 86 -1.84 -9.22 18.43
C SER A 86 -2.88 -8.13 18.70
N GLU A 87 -2.41 -7.00 19.25
CA GLU A 87 -3.28 -5.85 19.50
C GLU A 87 -3.75 -5.19 18.20
N SER A 88 -2.92 -5.24 17.17
CA SER A 88 -3.20 -4.62 15.87
C SER A 88 -3.91 -5.55 14.90
N PHE A 89 -4.13 -6.83 15.30
CA PHE A 89 -4.62 -7.89 14.42
C PHE A 89 -3.70 -8.17 13.22
N ASP A 90 -2.44 -7.78 13.32
CA ASP A 90 -1.39 -8.03 12.35
C ASP A 90 -0.06 -8.35 13.04
N ILE A 91 1.03 -8.41 12.28
CA ILE A 91 2.33 -8.80 12.82
C ILE A 91 3.06 -7.70 13.61
N GLU A 92 2.53 -6.49 13.66
CA GLU A 92 3.26 -5.36 14.26
C GLU A 92 3.27 -5.39 15.78
N LYS A 93 2.20 -5.88 16.40
CA LYS A 93 2.05 -5.88 17.86
C LYS A 93 1.65 -7.24 18.37
N VAL A 94 2.49 -8.23 18.08
CA VAL A 94 2.27 -9.60 18.58
C VAL A 94 2.41 -9.62 20.08
N ARG A 95 1.41 -10.17 20.75
CA ARG A 95 1.27 -10.16 22.20
C ARG A 95 1.46 -11.55 22.80
N ASN A 96 0.91 -12.56 22.16
CA ASN A 96 0.90 -13.93 22.67
C ASN A 96 0.99 -14.93 21.53
N ILE A 97 1.66 -16.03 21.80
CA ILE A 97 1.79 -17.14 20.86
C ILE A 97 1.42 -18.43 21.61
N GLU A 98 0.45 -19.14 21.06
CA GLU A 98 0.00 -20.41 21.63
C GLU A 98 0.27 -21.55 20.66
N ILE A 99 0.52 -22.75 21.20
CA ILE A 99 0.67 -23.94 20.38
C ILE A 99 -0.71 -24.39 19.92
N VAL A 100 -0.83 -24.62 18.62
CA VAL A 100 -2.06 -25.12 18.02
C VAL A 100 -1.92 -26.62 17.80
N ASP A 101 -2.68 -27.40 18.57
CA ASP A 101 -2.59 -28.89 18.55
C ASP A 101 -3.32 -29.48 17.36
N SER A 102 -4.40 -28.86 16.92
CA SER A 102 -5.19 -29.33 15.79
C SER A 102 -5.79 -28.20 15.02
N ILE A 103 -6.00 -28.42 13.70
CA ILE A 103 -6.59 -27.45 12.81
C ILE A 103 -7.86 -28.05 12.20
N ASN A 104 -8.98 -27.35 12.34
CA ASN A 104 -10.23 -27.70 11.69
C ASN A 104 -10.47 -26.72 10.53
N GLN A 105 -10.24 -27.18 9.32
CA GLN A 105 -10.37 -26.33 8.11
C GLN A 105 -11.80 -25.83 7.89
N ASP A 106 -12.79 -26.63 8.20
CA ASP A 106 -14.20 -26.24 8.00
C ASP A 106 -14.59 -25.12 8.95
N LYS A 107 -14.12 -25.18 10.19
CA LYS A 107 -14.33 -24.11 11.17
C LYS A 107 -13.66 -22.81 10.75
N ILE A 108 -12.44 -22.90 10.22
CA ILE A 108 -11.72 -21.72 9.71
C ILE A 108 -12.46 -21.09 8.55
N LYS A 109 -12.91 -21.89 7.59
CA LYS A 109 -13.68 -21.38 6.45
C LYS A 109 -14.97 -20.69 6.90
N LYS A 110 -15.65 -21.24 7.90
CA LYS A 110 -16.86 -20.65 8.45
C LYS A 110 -16.61 -19.28 9.07
N GLU A 111 -15.53 -19.15 9.82
CA GLU A 111 -15.17 -17.89 10.48
C GLU A 111 -14.73 -16.79 9.48
N LEU A 112 -14.19 -17.21 8.32
CA LEU A 112 -13.77 -16.27 7.27
C LEU A 112 -14.88 -15.86 6.31
N SER A 113 -16.03 -16.50 6.37
CA SER A 113 -17.16 -16.21 5.47
C SER A 113 -18.03 -15.04 5.92
#